data_f90d99e09f8a4beea7ce282f156721a7
#
_entry.id   f90d99e09f8a4beea7ce282f156721a7
#
_cell.length_a   1.000
_cell.length_b   1.000
_cell.length_c   1.000
_cell.angle_alpha   90.00
_cell.angle_beta   90.00
_cell.angle_gamma   90.00
#
_symmetry.space_group_name_H-M   'P 1'
#
loop_
_entity.id
_entity.type
_entity.pdbx_description
1 polymer ?
#
loop_
_entity_poly.entity_id
_entity_poly.type
_entity_poly.pdbx_seq_one_letter_code
_entity_poly.pdbx_strand_id
1 'polypeptide(L)'
;MLIVLDDVLSPKALDNFYTGLRNFDNEQHRLRKWDEIKFTHPLLKTASKYFNLKSQYRYEVWQHLGSRPADWHLDKDELLHEKGILDCPLFGLIYYPSVESLVGGQLLLRNGISIVPRSNRLVIFSTGSIWHNVEEYEGHRHSFLINFWDKKKLGL
;
A
#
# COMPACT_ATOMS: atom_id res chain seq x y z
N MET A 1 4.68 -12.87 5.74
CA MET A 1 4.06 -12.24 6.93
C MET A 1 2.85 -11.45 6.48
N LEU A 2 1.79 -11.46 7.27
CA LEU A 2 0.57 -10.68 7.04
C LEU A 2 0.12 -10.09 8.39
N ILE A 3 -0.17 -8.80 8.40
CA ILE A 3 -0.66 -8.06 9.57
C ILE A 3 -1.88 -7.25 9.13
N VAL A 4 -2.96 -7.33 9.88
CA VAL A 4 -4.19 -6.55 9.66
C VAL A 4 -4.52 -5.80 10.95
N LEU A 5 -4.63 -4.49 10.85
CA LEU A 5 -4.88 -3.59 11.98
C LEU A 5 -6.08 -2.70 11.68
N ASP A 6 -7.00 -2.59 12.64
CA ASP A 6 -8.14 -1.68 12.55
C ASP A 6 -7.90 -0.41 13.37
N ASP A 7 -8.61 0.65 13.00
CA ASP A 7 -8.61 1.95 13.69
C ASP A 7 -7.20 2.51 13.94
N VAL A 8 -6.34 2.40 12.91
CA VAL A 8 -4.90 2.72 13.05
C VAL A 8 -4.60 4.20 13.20
N LEU A 9 -5.45 5.08 12.66
CA LEU A 9 -5.32 6.52 12.80
C LEU A 9 -6.35 7.05 13.80
N SER A 10 -5.90 7.92 14.70
CA SER A 10 -6.80 8.70 15.55
C SER A 10 -7.65 9.64 14.70
N PRO A 11 -8.80 10.15 15.17
CA PRO A 11 -9.62 11.10 14.43
C PRO A 11 -8.81 12.29 13.88
N LYS A 12 -7.94 12.89 14.69
CA LYS A 12 -7.08 13.99 14.28
C LYS A 12 -6.07 13.58 13.19
N ALA A 13 -5.45 12.40 13.33
CA ALA A 13 -4.52 11.89 12.33
C ALA A 13 -5.23 11.54 11.02
N LEU A 14 -6.46 11.06 11.08
CA LEU A 14 -7.29 10.78 9.92
C LEU A 14 -7.67 12.07 9.17
N ASP A 15 -8.05 13.15 9.88
CA ASP A 15 -8.33 14.45 9.28
C ASP A 15 -7.09 15.02 8.55
N ASN A 16 -5.93 14.91 9.19
CA ASN A 16 -4.65 15.32 8.58
C ASN A 16 -4.32 14.48 7.34
N PHE A 17 -4.61 13.17 7.39
CA PHE A 17 -4.41 12.27 6.28
C PHE A 17 -5.29 12.66 5.07
N TYR A 18 -6.57 12.91 5.30
CA TYR A 18 -7.49 13.40 4.24
C TYR A 18 -7.07 14.74 3.66
N THR A 19 -6.59 15.66 4.51
CA THR A 19 -6.05 16.94 4.05
C THR A 19 -4.84 16.75 3.14
N GLY A 20 -3.94 15.83 3.50
CA GLY A 20 -2.79 15.46 2.67
C GLY A 20 -3.19 14.82 1.34
N LEU A 21 -4.18 13.93 1.37
CA LEU A 21 -4.67 13.25 0.16
C LEU A 21 -5.25 14.20 -0.88
N ARG A 22 -5.92 15.28 -0.47
CA ARG A 22 -6.50 16.27 -1.40
C ARG A 22 -5.47 16.94 -2.29
N ASN A 23 -4.24 17.07 -1.81
CA ASN A 23 -3.14 17.71 -2.51
C ASN A 23 -2.09 16.70 -2.99
N PHE A 24 -2.39 15.42 -2.89
CA PHE A 24 -1.45 14.36 -3.24
C PHE A 24 -1.36 14.18 -4.74
N ASP A 25 -0.14 14.29 -5.26
CA ASP A 25 0.19 13.91 -6.61
C ASP A 25 0.29 12.37 -6.70
N ASN A 26 -0.66 11.77 -7.42
CA ASN A 26 -0.72 10.31 -7.61
C ASN A 26 0.27 9.82 -8.67
N GLU A 27 1.48 10.37 -8.69
CA GLU A 27 2.55 9.94 -9.57
C GLU A 27 3.04 8.56 -9.16
N GLN A 28 2.61 7.55 -9.88
CA GLN A 28 3.07 6.17 -9.71
C GLN A 28 4.54 6.04 -10.13
N HIS A 29 5.23 5.03 -9.62
CA HIS A 29 6.63 4.68 -9.93
C HIS A 29 7.68 5.69 -9.47
N ARG A 30 7.29 6.74 -8.74
CA ARG A 30 8.23 7.65 -8.12
C ARG A 30 8.66 7.13 -6.74
N LEU A 31 9.94 6.83 -6.61
CA LEU A 31 10.54 6.48 -5.33
C LEU A 31 10.83 7.73 -4.49
N ARG A 32 10.38 7.71 -3.24
CA ARG A 32 10.46 8.84 -2.30
C ARG A 32 11.26 8.47 -1.05
N LYS A 33 11.83 9.49 -0.41
CA LYS A 33 12.35 9.34 0.95
C LYS A 33 11.20 9.40 1.96
N TRP A 34 11.39 8.80 3.12
CA TRP A 34 10.35 8.66 4.15
C TRP A 34 9.79 10.01 4.67
N ASP A 35 10.55 11.10 4.56
CA ASP A 35 10.19 12.43 5.04
C ASP A 35 9.50 13.31 3.98
N GLU A 36 9.39 12.85 2.73
CA GLU A 36 8.81 13.64 1.64
C GLU A 36 7.29 13.79 1.73
N ILE A 37 6.58 12.80 2.27
CA ILE A 37 5.11 12.82 2.37
C ILE A 37 4.69 12.73 3.84
N LYS A 38 4.61 13.88 4.49
CA LYS A 38 4.40 13.97 5.95
C LYS A 38 3.09 13.36 6.44
N PHE A 39 2.02 13.42 5.67
CA PHE A 39 0.74 12.85 6.09
C PHE A 39 0.75 11.32 6.19
N THR A 40 1.73 10.64 5.58
CA THR A 40 1.91 9.20 5.70
C THR A 40 2.63 8.78 6.98
N HIS A 41 3.26 9.71 7.70
CA HIS A 41 4.09 9.39 8.88
C HIS A 41 3.38 8.55 9.94
N PRO A 42 2.10 8.75 10.27
CA PRO A 42 1.42 7.90 11.24
C PRO A 42 1.33 6.44 10.79
N LEU A 43 1.13 6.18 9.49
CA LEU A 43 1.12 4.83 8.93
C LEU A 43 2.54 4.22 8.98
N LEU A 44 3.56 4.99 8.61
CA LEU A 44 4.96 4.56 8.66
C LEU A 44 5.40 4.26 10.10
N LYS A 45 4.97 5.08 11.06
CA LYS A 45 5.22 4.84 12.49
C LYS A 45 4.56 3.55 12.97
N THR A 46 3.35 3.27 12.52
CA THR A 46 2.67 2.00 12.82
C THR A 46 3.42 0.83 12.20
N ALA A 47 3.83 0.92 10.94
CA ALA A 47 4.60 -0.11 10.27
C ALA A 47 5.96 -0.38 10.94
N SER A 48 6.61 0.65 11.48
CA SER A 48 7.92 0.53 12.15
C SER A 48 7.89 -0.34 13.41
N LYS A 49 6.72 -0.62 13.96
CA LYS A 49 6.55 -1.57 15.07
C LYS A 49 6.73 -3.04 14.64
N TYR A 50 6.59 -3.31 13.35
CA TYR A 50 6.64 -4.66 12.79
C TYR A 50 7.84 -4.87 11.87
N PHE A 51 8.40 -3.78 11.34
CA PHE A 51 9.55 -3.79 10.44
C PHE A 51 10.58 -2.76 10.87
N ASN A 52 11.85 -3.13 10.79
CA ASN A 52 12.94 -2.18 10.96
C ASN A 52 13.06 -1.31 9.71
N LEU A 53 12.40 -0.15 9.71
CA LEU A 53 12.45 0.82 8.61
C LEU A 53 13.83 1.50 8.60
N LYS A 54 14.66 1.13 7.64
CA LYS A 54 16.00 1.69 7.47
C LYS A 54 15.94 2.99 6.67
N SER A 55 16.80 3.94 6.98
CA SER A 55 16.89 5.24 6.29
C SER A 55 17.21 5.12 4.79
N GLN A 56 17.82 4.02 4.39
CA GLN A 56 18.12 3.72 2.98
C GLN A 56 16.91 3.27 2.17
N TYR A 57 15.82 2.86 2.82
CA TYR A 57 14.63 2.43 2.10
C TYR A 57 14.03 3.62 1.36
N ARG A 58 13.49 3.31 0.20
CA ARG A 58 12.64 4.21 -0.58
C ARG A 58 11.25 3.63 -0.61
N TYR A 59 10.26 4.47 -0.74
CA TYR A 59 8.90 4.02 -0.87
C TYR A 59 8.22 4.66 -2.07
N GLU A 60 7.37 3.88 -2.67
CA GLU A 60 6.47 4.24 -3.74
C GLU A 60 5.07 4.35 -3.14
N VAL A 61 4.35 5.38 -3.52
CA VAL A 61 3.05 5.71 -2.93
C VAL A 61 2.07 6.02 -4.04
N TRP A 62 0.89 5.42 -3.98
CA TRP A 62 -0.21 5.74 -4.87
C TRP A 62 -1.56 5.46 -4.22
N GLN A 63 -2.63 5.89 -4.86
CA GLN A 63 -3.99 5.62 -4.40
C GLN A 63 -4.88 5.13 -5.54
N HIS A 64 -5.86 4.34 -5.19
CA HIS A 64 -6.94 3.93 -6.06
C HIS A 64 -8.28 4.41 -5.53
N LEU A 65 -8.98 5.15 -6.39
CA LEU A 65 -10.37 5.57 -6.25
C LEU A 65 -11.13 4.97 -7.41
N GLY A 66 -12.05 4.05 -7.15
CA GLY A 66 -12.88 3.48 -8.21
C GLY A 66 -12.83 1.96 -8.33
N SER A 67 -13.56 1.43 -9.29
CA SER A 67 -14.03 0.05 -9.38
C SER A 67 -13.18 -0.87 -10.27
N ARG A 68 -11.87 -0.70 -10.31
CA ARG A 68 -11.04 -1.64 -11.09
C ARG A 68 -10.58 -2.78 -10.21
N PRO A 69 -11.00 -4.02 -10.49
CA PRO A 69 -10.35 -5.19 -9.93
C PRO A 69 -8.91 -5.25 -10.43
N ALA A 70 -8.03 -5.81 -9.65
CA ALA A 70 -6.69 -6.12 -10.08
C ALA A 70 -6.58 -7.63 -10.28
N ASP A 71 -6.05 -8.07 -11.41
CA ASP A 71 -5.74 -9.48 -11.64
C ASP A 71 -4.65 -9.99 -10.69
N TRP A 72 -4.47 -11.30 -10.62
CA TRP A 72 -3.41 -11.91 -9.82
C TRP A 72 -2.03 -11.41 -10.25
N HIS A 73 -1.32 -10.77 -9.32
CA HIS A 73 0.01 -10.22 -9.56
C HIS A 73 0.90 -10.26 -8.30
N LEU A 74 2.16 -10.01 -8.51
CA LEU A 74 3.13 -9.56 -7.51
C LEU A 74 3.45 -8.10 -7.81
N ASP A 75 3.67 -7.31 -6.77
CA ASP A 75 4.24 -5.99 -6.97
C ASP A 75 5.69 -6.11 -7.42
N LYS A 76 6.07 -5.38 -8.42
CA LYS A 76 7.41 -5.39 -9.01
C LYS A 76 7.75 -4.04 -9.63
N ASP A 77 9.02 -3.81 -9.89
CA ASP A 77 9.46 -2.67 -10.68
C ASP A 77 9.19 -2.97 -12.17
N GLU A 78 8.15 -2.34 -12.73
CA GLU A 78 7.74 -2.61 -14.11
C GLU A 78 8.80 -2.19 -15.12
N LEU A 79 9.53 -1.09 -14.86
CA LEU A 79 10.59 -0.60 -15.75
C LEU A 79 11.80 -1.54 -15.82
N LEU A 80 12.14 -2.16 -14.68
CA LEU A 80 13.19 -3.17 -14.63
C LEU A 80 12.70 -4.50 -15.21
N HIS A 81 11.43 -4.83 -14.97
CA HIS A 81 10.84 -6.05 -15.52
C HIS A 81 10.82 -6.06 -17.05
N GLU A 82 10.52 -4.94 -17.69
CA GLU A 82 10.62 -4.77 -19.15
C GLU A 82 12.04 -5.02 -19.68
N LYS A 83 13.05 -4.82 -18.84
CA LYS A 83 14.46 -5.11 -19.15
C LYS A 83 14.90 -6.52 -18.76
N GLY A 84 13.96 -7.39 -18.36
CA GLY A 84 14.23 -8.75 -17.91
C GLY A 84 14.79 -8.86 -16.50
N ILE A 85 14.72 -7.79 -15.69
CA ILE A 85 15.19 -7.77 -14.31
C ILE A 85 13.97 -7.80 -13.38
N LEU A 86 13.90 -8.83 -12.51
CA LEU A 86 12.87 -8.91 -11.50
C LEU A 86 13.35 -8.23 -10.21
N ASP A 87 12.79 -7.08 -9.89
CA ASP A 87 12.95 -6.39 -8.61
C ASP A 87 11.57 -6.18 -7.99
N CYS A 88 11.45 -6.55 -6.72
CA CYS A 88 10.18 -6.52 -5.99
C CYS A 88 10.34 -5.75 -4.68
N PRO A 89 9.28 -5.10 -4.19
CA PRO A 89 9.32 -4.46 -2.89
C PRO A 89 9.52 -5.49 -1.77
N LEU A 90 10.13 -5.06 -0.69
CA LEU A 90 10.34 -5.89 0.50
C LEU A 90 9.01 -6.24 1.17
N PHE A 91 8.14 -5.26 1.28
CA PHE A 91 6.78 -5.36 1.79
C PHE A 91 5.97 -4.15 1.35
N GLY A 92 4.67 -4.24 1.49
CA GLY A 92 3.74 -3.15 1.20
C GLY A 92 2.71 -2.95 2.29
N LEU A 93 2.14 -1.78 2.26
CA LEU A 93 1.02 -1.35 3.08
C LEU A 93 -0.15 -1.06 2.17
N ILE A 94 -1.33 -1.54 2.53
CA ILE A 94 -2.60 -1.09 1.97
C ILE A 94 -3.42 -0.48 3.10
N TYR A 95 -3.65 0.82 3.01
CA TYR A 95 -4.48 1.53 3.94
C TYR A 95 -5.80 1.90 3.26
N TYR A 96 -6.91 1.68 3.94
CA TYR A 96 -8.25 2.03 3.47
C TYR A 96 -8.74 3.29 4.22
N PRO A 97 -8.54 4.49 3.66
CA PRO A 97 -9.04 5.72 4.30
C PRO A 97 -10.54 5.71 4.46
N SER A 98 -11.28 5.28 3.42
CA SER A 98 -12.74 5.17 3.45
C SER A 98 -13.24 3.99 2.64
N VAL A 99 -14.25 3.34 3.18
CA VAL A 99 -14.99 2.24 2.56
C VAL A 99 -16.46 2.44 2.92
N GLU A 100 -17.35 2.52 1.91
CA GLU A 100 -18.77 2.77 2.14
C GLU A 100 -19.62 1.92 1.18
N SER A 101 -20.65 1.28 1.71
CA SER A 101 -21.61 0.48 0.94
C SER A 101 -20.93 -0.51 -0.02
N LEU A 102 -19.85 -1.13 0.44
CA LEU A 102 -19.03 -2.01 -0.38
C LEU A 102 -19.61 -3.43 -0.43
N VAL A 103 -19.74 -3.97 -1.64
CA VAL A 103 -20.04 -5.38 -1.92
C VAL A 103 -18.88 -5.94 -2.75
N GLY A 104 -18.23 -7.00 -2.30
CA GLY A 104 -16.99 -7.51 -2.90
C GLY A 104 -15.76 -6.69 -2.50
N GLY A 105 -14.77 -6.62 -3.37
CA GLY A 105 -13.58 -5.79 -3.20
C GLY A 105 -12.57 -6.31 -2.19
N GLN A 106 -12.67 -7.57 -1.82
CA GLN A 106 -11.72 -8.20 -0.90
C GLN A 106 -10.34 -8.27 -1.53
N LEU A 107 -9.32 -8.09 -0.71
CA LEU A 107 -7.94 -8.41 -1.08
C LEU A 107 -7.76 -9.91 -0.91
N LEU A 108 -7.55 -10.62 -2.00
CA LEU A 108 -7.34 -12.06 -2.03
C LEU A 108 -5.84 -12.37 -2.09
N LEU A 109 -5.35 -13.21 -1.21
CA LEU A 109 -3.98 -13.72 -1.23
C LEU A 109 -3.96 -15.16 -1.72
N ARG A 110 -2.96 -15.53 -2.51
CA ARG A 110 -2.89 -16.87 -3.13
C ARG A 110 -2.78 -18.02 -2.13
N ASN A 111 -2.46 -17.74 -0.88
CA ASN A 111 -2.47 -18.70 0.22
C ASN A 111 -3.88 -19.00 0.78
N GLY A 112 -4.94 -18.50 0.14
CA GLY A 112 -6.34 -18.70 0.54
C GLY A 112 -6.87 -17.69 1.55
N ILE A 113 -6.08 -16.71 1.95
CA ILE A 113 -6.53 -15.64 2.85
C ILE A 113 -7.27 -14.58 2.05
N SER A 114 -8.40 -14.13 2.60
CA SER A 114 -9.22 -13.04 2.08
C SER A 114 -9.35 -11.95 3.14
N ILE A 115 -9.14 -10.70 2.74
CA ILE A 115 -9.18 -9.55 3.65
C ILE A 115 -10.24 -8.58 3.17
N VAL A 116 -11.26 -8.38 4.00
CA VAL A 116 -12.34 -7.43 3.75
C VAL A 116 -11.83 -6.01 3.98
N PRO A 117 -11.97 -5.08 3.01
CA PRO A 117 -11.68 -3.67 3.23
C PRO A 117 -12.60 -3.07 4.30
N ARG A 118 -12.04 -2.25 5.17
CA ARG A 118 -12.79 -1.46 6.18
C ARG A 118 -12.14 -0.10 6.32
N SER A 119 -12.95 0.93 6.54
CA SER A 119 -12.42 2.28 6.82
C SER A 119 -11.46 2.25 8.00
N ASN A 120 -10.35 2.96 7.88
CA ASN A 120 -9.26 3.05 8.85
C ASN A 120 -8.56 1.70 9.16
N ARG A 121 -8.59 0.75 8.20
CA ARG A 121 -7.85 -0.52 8.26
C ARG A 121 -6.53 -0.42 7.52
N LEU A 122 -5.48 -0.94 8.12
CA LEU A 122 -4.16 -1.11 7.53
C LEU A 122 -3.84 -2.60 7.36
N VAL A 123 -3.42 -2.97 6.17
CA VAL A 123 -2.91 -4.30 5.83
C VAL A 123 -1.44 -4.19 5.48
N ILE A 124 -0.59 -5.03 6.07
CA ILE A 124 0.85 -5.08 5.81
C ILE A 124 1.21 -6.50 5.39
N PHE A 125 1.83 -6.67 4.25
CA PHE A 125 2.29 -7.98 3.78
C PHE A 125 3.44 -7.86 2.77
N SER A 126 4.05 -9.00 2.43
CA SER A 126 5.15 -9.06 1.45
C SER A 126 4.58 -9.03 0.02
N THR A 127 4.28 -7.84 -0.49
CA THR A 127 3.61 -7.62 -1.79
C THR A 127 4.42 -8.13 -2.97
N GLY A 128 5.74 -8.15 -2.85
CA GLY A 128 6.64 -8.65 -3.88
C GLY A 128 6.84 -10.18 -3.88
N SER A 129 6.26 -10.91 -2.91
CA SER A 129 6.42 -12.36 -2.81
C SER A 129 5.10 -13.12 -2.63
N ILE A 130 4.03 -12.42 -2.27
CA ILE A 130 2.70 -13.01 -2.10
C ILE A 130 1.82 -12.56 -3.27
N TRP A 131 1.45 -13.49 -4.13
CA TRP A 131 0.48 -13.25 -5.19
C TRP A 131 -0.84 -12.81 -4.60
N HIS A 132 -1.37 -11.72 -5.13
CA HIS A 132 -2.60 -11.12 -4.64
C HIS A 132 -3.44 -10.55 -5.79
N ASN A 133 -4.72 -10.41 -5.53
CA ASN A 133 -5.64 -9.72 -6.43
C ASN A 133 -6.70 -8.96 -5.62
N VAL A 134 -7.47 -8.13 -6.30
CA VAL A 134 -8.64 -7.47 -5.75
C VAL A 134 -9.86 -7.98 -6.50
N GLU A 135 -10.82 -8.50 -5.72
CA GLU A 135 -12.10 -8.98 -6.21
C GLU A 135 -12.91 -7.83 -6.85
N GLU A 136 -13.74 -8.14 -7.84
CA GLU A 136 -14.70 -7.18 -8.36
C GLU A 136 -15.60 -6.64 -7.25
N TYR A 137 -16.01 -5.37 -7.35
CA TYR A 137 -16.81 -4.74 -6.32
C TYR A 137 -17.71 -3.64 -6.84
N GLU A 138 -18.75 -3.38 -6.03
CA GLU A 138 -19.62 -2.22 -6.12
C GLU A 138 -19.54 -1.42 -4.82
N GLY A 139 -19.76 -0.12 -4.90
CA GLY A 139 -19.65 0.78 -3.75
C GLY A 139 -18.35 1.57 -3.72
N HIS A 140 -18.08 2.24 -2.60
CA HIS A 140 -16.90 3.07 -2.43
C HIS A 140 -15.77 2.30 -1.74
N ARG A 141 -14.64 2.22 -2.43
CA ARG A 141 -13.42 1.61 -1.92
C ARG A 141 -12.23 2.51 -2.25
N HIS A 142 -11.76 3.25 -1.27
CA HIS A 142 -10.52 4.01 -1.37
C HIS A 142 -9.38 3.19 -0.79
N SER A 143 -8.33 2.96 -1.55
CA SER A 143 -7.10 2.33 -1.07
C SER A 143 -5.90 3.23 -1.33
N PHE A 144 -5.08 3.37 -0.31
CA PHE A 144 -3.81 4.08 -0.34
C PHE A 144 -2.68 3.09 -0.11
N LEU A 145 -1.73 3.03 -1.03
CA LEU A 145 -0.73 1.97 -1.09
C LEU A 145 0.66 2.55 -0.91
N ILE A 146 1.49 1.84 -0.17
CA ILE A 146 2.91 2.16 0.02
C ILE A 146 3.72 0.89 -0.16
N ASN A 147 4.63 0.86 -1.12
CA ASN A 147 5.62 -0.19 -1.28
C ASN A 147 7.00 0.27 -0.82
N PHE A 148 7.71 -0.59 -0.11
CA PHE A 148 9.04 -0.32 0.43
C PHE A 148 10.10 -1.07 -0.36
N TRP A 149 11.13 -0.34 -0.79
CA TRP A 149 12.20 -0.81 -1.66
C TRP A 149 13.57 -0.64 -1.00
N ASP A 150 14.40 -1.67 -1.07
CA ASP A 150 15.83 -1.55 -0.75
C ASP A 150 16.66 -1.38 -2.02
N LYS A 151 16.73 -0.15 -2.52
CA LYS A 151 17.43 0.16 -3.78
C LYS A 151 18.95 0.10 -3.69
N LYS A 152 19.54 -0.06 -2.51
CA LYS A 152 20.98 -0.32 -2.38
C LYS A 152 21.44 -1.60 -3.10
N LYS A 153 20.54 -2.59 -3.19
CA LYS A 153 20.85 -3.86 -3.85
C LYS A 153 21.09 -3.73 -5.36
N LEU A 154 20.62 -2.65 -5.97
CA LEU A 154 20.70 -2.41 -7.41
C LEU A 154 21.73 -1.35 -7.80
N GLY A 155 22.48 -0.77 -6.85
CA GLY A 155 23.45 0.28 -7.13
C GLY A 155 22.83 1.61 -7.60
N LEU A 156 21.55 1.80 -7.30
CA LEU A 156 20.79 3.00 -7.67
C LEU A 156 20.70 4.00 -6.51
#